data_bea558228505272618f4bbe469c95313
#
_entry.id   bea558228505272618f4bbe469c95313
#
_cell.length_a   1.000
_cell.length_b   1.000
_cell.length_c   1.000
_cell.angle_alpha   90.00
_cell.angle_beta   90.00
_cell.angle_gamma   90.00
#
_symmetry.space_group_name_H-M   'P 1'
#
loop_
_entity.id
_entity.type
_entity.pdbx_description
1 polymer ?
#
loop_
_entity_poly.entity_id
_entity_poly.type
_entity_poly.pdbx_seq_one_letter_code
_entity_poly.pdbx_strand_id
1 'polypeptide(L)'
;MALQGSGQISFSQIENEFGQNGERSLGDYRTSQSVGELSNLPLDSGIPTSGQIKFSDFYSKRLNIVVDMHSGGDEFRKSAKNDKWNNNNLTVIGGFRSKKEDGSKIIVHVNKKFGSDKSSVNNCAVRTGSWNSSSSIQVDIGGEGQILGAGGDGGQGGVCLGGGQPGGTGTSGLGIDHNGVTVNVLSGGIIRAGFGGGGGGGGGRQTDKGSDRRASGGGGGGGAGFPAGNGGQPGNGCANGSSGSGGNETTAGDGGGGGNNGNQAYGASGGEGGQFGEAANGGGSSQAGGGSGGGDGAAIRRNSGFSVTINNSGTIQGDQNATGVS
;
A
#
# COMPACT_ATOMS: atom_id res chain seq x y z
N MET A 1 15.71 23.56 -14.99
CA MET A 1 17.08 23.81 -14.49
C MET A 1 16.96 24.80 -13.34
N ALA A 2 17.61 24.56 -12.20
CA ALA A 2 17.56 25.57 -11.13
C ALA A 2 18.02 26.93 -11.66
N LEU A 3 17.46 27.96 -11.11
CA LEU A 3 17.98 29.31 -11.32
C LEU A 3 19.41 29.40 -10.78
N GLN A 4 20.24 30.23 -11.39
CA GLN A 4 21.63 30.40 -10.99
C GLN A 4 21.77 30.77 -9.50
N GLY A 5 22.86 30.34 -8.86
CA GLY A 5 23.07 30.55 -7.43
C GLY A 5 23.57 31.96 -7.05
N SER A 6 24.02 32.75 -8.03
CA SER A 6 24.52 34.10 -7.82
C SER A 6 24.63 34.86 -9.15
N GLY A 7 24.89 36.15 -9.08
CA GLY A 7 25.05 36.99 -10.25
C GLY A 7 23.73 37.64 -10.68
N GLN A 8 23.67 38.11 -11.93
CA GLN A 8 22.48 38.78 -12.46
C GLN A 8 21.43 37.75 -12.88
N ILE A 9 20.23 37.82 -12.32
CA ILE A 9 19.06 37.01 -12.72
C ILE A 9 18.04 37.90 -13.40
N SER A 10 17.48 37.42 -14.50
CA SER A 10 16.45 38.12 -15.28
C SER A 10 15.06 37.62 -14.94
N PHE A 11 14.04 38.43 -15.17
CA PHE A 11 12.65 38.03 -15.03
C PHE A 11 12.29 36.86 -15.95
N SER A 12 12.81 36.84 -17.19
CA SER A 12 12.61 35.75 -18.13
C SER A 12 13.19 34.41 -17.63
N GLN A 13 14.27 34.43 -16.86
CA GLN A 13 14.80 33.21 -16.26
C GLN A 13 13.83 32.68 -15.16
N ILE A 14 13.25 33.58 -14.38
CA ILE A 14 12.24 33.23 -13.36
C ILE A 14 10.99 32.65 -14.03
N GLU A 15 10.49 33.31 -15.11
CA GLU A 15 9.36 32.81 -15.90
C GLU A 15 9.64 31.42 -16.49
N ASN A 16 10.83 31.23 -17.04
CA ASN A 16 11.22 29.93 -17.61
C ASN A 16 11.28 28.80 -16.57
N GLU A 17 11.63 29.12 -15.33
CA GLU A 17 11.66 28.13 -14.26
C GLU A 17 10.26 27.83 -13.72
N PHE A 18 9.54 28.87 -13.34
CA PHE A 18 8.26 28.71 -12.65
C PHE A 18 7.04 28.66 -13.59
N GLY A 19 7.22 29.04 -14.83
CA GLY A 19 6.14 29.11 -15.80
C GLY A 19 5.32 30.39 -15.69
N GLN A 20 4.20 30.41 -16.36
CA GLN A 20 3.24 31.49 -16.54
C GLN A 20 3.65 32.52 -17.63
N ASN A 21 2.83 32.63 -18.64
CA ASN A 21 2.99 33.60 -19.73
C ASN A 21 2.16 34.86 -19.42
N GLY A 22 2.69 36.02 -19.75
CA GLY A 22 2.01 37.30 -19.63
C GLY A 22 2.69 38.25 -18.63
N GLU A 23 2.09 39.44 -18.45
CA GLU A 23 2.62 40.42 -17.48
C GLU A 23 2.55 39.88 -16.05
N ARG A 24 3.71 39.87 -15.39
CA ARG A 24 3.89 39.36 -14.04
C ARG A 24 4.69 40.30 -13.16
N SER A 25 4.40 40.26 -11.89
CA SER A 25 5.23 40.87 -10.85
C SER A 25 6.00 39.79 -10.08
N LEU A 26 7.09 40.14 -9.44
CA LEU A 26 7.77 39.18 -8.53
C LEU A 26 6.82 38.66 -7.43
N GLY A 27 5.83 39.47 -7.05
CA GLY A 27 4.82 39.11 -6.06
C GLY A 27 3.97 37.91 -6.47
N ASP A 28 3.77 37.69 -7.75
CA ASP A 28 2.96 36.55 -8.26
C ASP A 28 3.61 35.20 -7.99
N TYR A 29 4.94 35.16 -7.90
CA TYR A 29 5.70 33.94 -7.56
C TYR A 29 5.70 33.60 -6.07
N ARG A 30 5.07 34.42 -5.22
CA ARG A 30 4.74 34.07 -3.85
C ARG A 30 3.58 33.11 -3.77
N THR A 31 2.83 33.00 -4.87
CA THR A 31 1.59 32.23 -4.91
C THR A 31 1.88 30.77 -4.57
N SER A 32 1.24 30.31 -3.54
CA SER A 32 1.29 28.93 -3.11
C SER A 32 0.31 28.09 -3.93
N GLN A 33 0.69 26.88 -4.21
CA GLN A 33 -0.21 25.87 -4.75
C GLN A 33 -1.09 25.33 -3.60
N SER A 34 -2.34 25.05 -3.92
CA SER A 34 -3.25 24.36 -2.97
C SER A 34 -3.67 23.04 -3.57
N VAL A 35 -3.59 21.98 -2.76
CA VAL A 35 -3.91 20.61 -3.17
C VAL A 35 -4.67 19.94 -2.03
N GLY A 36 -5.96 19.70 -2.22
CA GLY A 36 -6.80 19.09 -1.18
C GLY A 36 -6.65 19.82 0.16
N GLU A 37 -6.22 19.11 1.19
CA GLU A 37 -5.98 19.66 2.52
C GLU A 37 -4.67 20.43 2.65
N LEU A 38 -3.76 20.28 1.69
CA LEU A 38 -2.52 21.02 1.64
C LEU A 38 -2.76 22.37 0.97
N SER A 39 -2.86 23.42 1.77
CA SER A 39 -2.99 24.79 1.30
C SER A 39 -1.67 25.54 1.43
N ASN A 40 -1.50 26.55 0.60
CA ASN A 40 -0.35 27.44 0.63
C ASN A 40 1.02 26.75 0.47
N LEU A 41 1.10 25.73 -0.40
CA LEU A 41 2.37 25.14 -0.78
C LEU A 41 3.17 26.14 -1.61
N PRO A 42 4.32 26.64 -1.14
CA PRO A 42 5.11 27.60 -1.89
C PRO A 42 5.65 26.98 -3.17
N LEU A 43 5.84 27.78 -4.21
CA LEU A 43 6.45 27.34 -5.47
C LEU A 43 7.86 26.78 -5.27
N ASP A 44 8.59 27.33 -4.33
CA ASP A 44 9.83 26.81 -3.75
C ASP A 44 9.89 27.19 -2.28
N SER A 45 10.46 26.33 -1.46
CA SER A 45 10.55 26.50 0.00
C SER A 45 11.31 27.75 0.48
N GLY A 46 11.97 28.48 -0.40
CA GLY A 46 12.73 29.65 -0.03
C GLY A 46 12.25 30.95 -0.66
N ILE A 47 11.14 30.92 -1.42
CA ILE A 47 10.52 32.13 -1.93
C ILE A 47 9.69 32.77 -0.81
N PRO A 48 9.88 34.06 -0.46
CA PRO A 48 9.13 34.71 0.61
C PRO A 48 7.63 34.69 0.35
N THR A 49 6.84 34.26 1.33
CA THR A 49 5.38 34.25 1.26
C THR A 49 4.74 35.60 1.57
N SER A 50 5.49 36.53 2.17
CA SER A 50 5.03 37.88 2.51
C SER A 50 6.21 38.85 2.59
N GLY A 51 5.94 40.14 2.72
CA GLY A 51 6.97 41.17 2.87
C GLY A 51 7.67 41.53 1.55
N GLN A 52 8.90 42.00 1.62
CA GLN A 52 9.69 42.37 0.43
C GLN A 52 10.17 41.11 -0.29
N ILE A 53 10.05 41.10 -1.62
CA ILE A 53 10.61 40.07 -2.50
C ILE A 53 11.63 40.68 -3.46
N LYS A 54 12.76 40.02 -3.64
CA LYS A 54 13.89 40.48 -4.44
C LYS A 54 14.27 39.41 -5.47
N PHE A 55 14.95 39.81 -6.54
CA PHE A 55 15.52 38.86 -7.50
C PHE A 55 16.47 37.85 -6.83
N SER A 56 17.22 38.28 -5.82
CA SER A 56 18.12 37.39 -5.07
C SER A 56 17.40 36.27 -4.31
N ASP A 57 16.12 36.44 -4.02
CA ASP A 57 15.33 35.39 -3.34
C ASP A 57 15.05 34.19 -4.25
N PHE A 58 15.30 34.34 -5.55
CA PHE A 58 15.18 33.30 -6.56
C PHE A 58 16.48 32.56 -6.86
N TYR A 59 17.60 32.92 -6.25
CA TYR A 59 18.86 32.20 -6.45
C TYR A 59 18.75 30.75 -6.03
N SER A 60 19.20 29.85 -6.87
CA SER A 60 19.16 28.39 -6.68
C SER A 60 17.76 27.80 -6.51
N LYS A 61 16.71 28.58 -6.79
CA LYS A 61 15.33 28.12 -6.65
C LYS A 61 14.88 27.30 -7.84
N ARG A 62 13.96 26.37 -7.57
CA ARG A 62 13.32 25.46 -8.53
C ARG A 62 11.84 25.34 -8.25
N LEU A 63 11.07 25.02 -9.28
CA LEU A 63 9.66 24.73 -9.10
C LEU A 63 9.47 23.43 -8.32
N ASN A 64 8.69 23.45 -7.25
CA ASN A 64 8.20 22.25 -6.60
C ASN A 64 7.21 21.53 -7.53
N ILE A 65 7.31 20.21 -7.59
CA ILE A 65 6.38 19.36 -8.33
C ILE A 65 5.38 18.81 -7.34
N VAL A 66 4.11 19.15 -7.49
CA VAL A 66 3.03 18.64 -6.65
C VAL A 66 2.24 17.61 -7.44
N VAL A 67 2.11 16.42 -6.88
CA VAL A 67 1.33 15.30 -7.42
C VAL A 67 0.12 15.12 -6.53
N ASP A 68 -1.06 15.41 -7.04
CA ASP A 68 -2.30 15.09 -6.34
C ASP A 68 -2.83 13.73 -6.80
N MET A 69 -2.88 12.79 -5.89
CA MET A 69 -3.42 11.47 -6.14
C MET A 69 -4.95 11.42 -6.05
N HIS A 70 -5.59 12.56 -6.15
CA HIS A 70 -7.04 12.66 -6.15
C HIS A 70 -7.70 12.37 -7.50
N SER A 71 -7.01 12.58 -8.60
CA SER A 71 -7.60 12.76 -9.95
C SER A 71 -8.09 11.50 -10.65
N GLY A 72 -8.36 10.41 -9.95
CA GLY A 72 -8.77 9.15 -10.60
C GLY A 72 -9.99 8.44 -10.02
N GLY A 73 -10.56 8.94 -8.93
CA GLY A 73 -11.70 8.31 -8.30
C GLY A 73 -11.49 6.81 -7.98
N ASP A 74 -12.57 6.03 -7.94
CA ASP A 74 -12.53 4.59 -7.67
C ASP A 74 -11.80 3.76 -8.75
N GLU A 75 -11.41 4.35 -9.87
CA GLU A 75 -10.69 3.65 -10.94
C GLU A 75 -9.27 3.22 -10.54
N PHE A 76 -8.65 3.93 -9.60
CA PHE A 76 -7.38 3.49 -9.03
C PHE A 76 -7.44 2.14 -8.32
N ARG A 77 -8.62 1.70 -7.91
CA ARG A 77 -8.83 0.36 -7.35
C ARG A 77 -8.54 -0.77 -8.35
N LYS A 78 -8.74 -0.52 -9.64
CA LYS A 78 -8.60 -1.55 -10.69
C LYS A 78 -7.18 -1.64 -11.24
N SER A 79 -6.41 -0.56 -11.15
CA SER A 79 -5.05 -0.48 -11.66
C SER A 79 -3.99 -0.47 -10.56
N ALA A 80 -4.35 -0.73 -9.32
CA ALA A 80 -3.48 -0.75 -8.15
C ALA A 80 -2.42 -1.88 -8.19
N LYS A 81 -1.78 -2.01 -9.33
CA LYS A 81 -0.61 -2.84 -9.56
C LYS A 81 0.62 -2.00 -9.38
N ASN A 82 1.14 -1.86 -8.16
CA ASN A 82 2.42 -1.20 -8.00
C ASN A 82 2.48 0.17 -8.70
N ASP A 83 1.50 1.04 -8.48
CA ASP A 83 1.45 2.34 -9.14
C ASP A 83 2.72 3.12 -8.82
N LYS A 84 3.66 3.07 -9.78
CA LYS A 84 4.90 3.83 -9.74
C LYS A 84 4.63 5.24 -10.19
N TRP A 85 4.80 6.17 -9.31
CA TRP A 85 4.82 7.59 -9.64
C TRP A 85 6.15 7.91 -10.30
N ASN A 86 6.10 8.09 -11.58
CA ASN A 86 7.26 8.49 -12.36
C ASN A 86 6.92 9.77 -13.13
N ASN A 87 7.93 10.30 -13.78
CA ASN A 87 7.84 11.49 -14.62
C ASN A 87 6.71 11.50 -15.67
N ASN A 88 5.99 10.40 -15.89
CA ASN A 88 4.99 10.30 -16.95
C ASN A 88 3.55 10.54 -16.45
N ASN A 89 3.32 10.47 -15.14
CA ASN A 89 1.98 10.52 -14.52
C ASN A 89 1.76 11.79 -13.68
N LEU A 90 2.50 12.87 -13.95
CA LEU A 90 2.42 14.10 -13.17
C LEU A 90 1.24 14.97 -13.63
N THR A 91 0.32 15.24 -12.72
CA THR A 91 -0.63 16.35 -12.86
C THR A 91 -0.06 17.55 -12.12
N VAL A 92 0.23 18.63 -12.85
CA VAL A 92 0.70 19.87 -12.26
C VAL A 92 -0.48 20.76 -11.93
N ILE A 93 -0.53 21.17 -10.66
CA ILE A 93 -1.60 22.01 -10.14
C ILE A 93 -1.19 23.49 -10.26
N GLY A 94 -2.16 24.35 -10.58
CA GLY A 94 -1.96 25.79 -10.60
C GLY A 94 -1.41 26.39 -11.88
N GLY A 95 -1.34 25.65 -12.98
CA GLY A 95 -0.90 26.16 -14.28
C GLY A 95 0.60 26.44 -14.38
N PHE A 96 1.38 25.98 -13.41
CA PHE A 96 2.84 26.04 -13.43
C PHE A 96 3.42 24.89 -14.25
N ARG A 97 4.56 25.13 -14.88
CA ARG A 97 5.20 24.14 -15.73
C ARG A 97 5.72 22.94 -14.92
N SER A 98 5.36 21.73 -15.34
CA SER A 98 5.97 20.52 -14.79
C SER A 98 7.40 20.38 -15.27
N LYS A 99 8.36 20.31 -14.36
CA LYS A 99 9.74 19.96 -14.68
C LYS A 99 10.08 18.59 -14.17
N LYS A 100 10.49 17.74 -15.08
CA LYS A 100 11.00 16.40 -14.81
C LYS A 100 12.49 16.40 -14.42
N GLU A 101 13.04 17.55 -14.13
CA GLU A 101 14.48 17.72 -14.09
C GLU A 101 15.05 17.68 -12.66
N ASP A 102 16.32 17.43 -12.64
CA ASP A 102 17.21 17.21 -11.52
C ASP A 102 17.02 18.15 -10.34
N GLY A 103 16.81 17.58 -9.16
CA GLY A 103 16.85 18.27 -7.90
C GLY A 103 15.58 19.05 -7.50
N SER A 104 14.46 18.86 -8.20
CA SER A 104 13.17 19.39 -7.75
C SER A 104 12.68 18.69 -6.48
N LYS A 105 11.95 19.43 -5.64
CA LYS A 105 11.16 18.83 -4.57
C LYS A 105 9.87 18.29 -5.16
N ILE A 106 9.61 17.02 -4.93
CA ILE A 106 8.38 16.33 -5.35
C ILE A 106 7.52 16.15 -4.10
N ILE A 107 6.32 16.70 -4.11
CA ILE A 107 5.34 16.55 -3.04
C ILE A 107 4.20 15.70 -3.58
N VAL A 108 4.03 14.51 -3.04
CA VAL A 108 2.94 13.60 -3.38
C VAL A 108 1.87 13.73 -2.31
N HIS A 109 0.71 14.23 -2.67
CA HIS A 109 -0.43 14.35 -1.77
C HIS A 109 -1.42 13.22 -2.01
N VAL A 110 -1.62 12.40 -0.99
CA VAL A 110 -2.57 11.28 -0.98
C VAL A 110 -3.78 11.68 -0.17
N ASN A 111 -4.93 11.88 -0.82
CA ASN A 111 -6.17 12.31 -0.18
C ASN A 111 -7.35 11.39 -0.49
N LYS A 112 -7.08 10.18 -1.00
CA LYS A 112 -8.06 9.13 -1.29
C LYS A 112 -7.53 7.78 -0.83
N LYS A 113 -8.40 6.78 -0.87
CA LYS A 113 -8.07 5.40 -0.54
C LYS A 113 -7.44 4.70 -1.74
N PHE A 114 -6.25 4.14 -1.53
CA PHE A 114 -5.51 3.31 -2.49
C PHE A 114 -5.30 1.92 -1.92
N GLY A 115 -5.58 0.91 -2.74
CA GLY A 115 -5.37 -0.49 -2.44
C GLY A 115 -4.31 -1.12 -3.34
N SER A 116 -3.73 -2.21 -2.90
CA SER A 116 -2.77 -3.01 -3.67
C SER A 116 -3.47 -4.16 -4.39
N ASP A 117 -2.82 -4.78 -5.39
CA ASP A 117 -3.25 -6.06 -5.91
C ASP A 117 -2.62 -7.21 -5.11
N LYS A 118 -3.19 -8.42 -5.26
CA LYS A 118 -2.81 -9.61 -4.50
C LYS A 118 -1.73 -10.46 -5.16
N SER A 119 -1.10 -9.99 -6.24
CA SER A 119 -0.24 -10.85 -7.07
C SER A 119 1.12 -11.17 -6.45
N SER A 120 1.62 -10.36 -5.52
CA SER A 120 2.89 -10.58 -4.83
C SER A 120 2.94 -9.84 -3.50
N VAL A 121 3.56 -10.44 -2.47
CA VAL A 121 3.81 -9.82 -1.15
C VAL A 121 4.64 -8.52 -1.25
N ASN A 122 5.45 -8.39 -2.29
CA ASN A 122 6.27 -7.20 -2.53
C ASN A 122 5.50 -6.07 -3.23
N ASN A 123 4.28 -6.32 -3.69
CA ASN A 123 3.44 -5.27 -4.25
C ASN A 123 3.07 -4.26 -3.18
N CYS A 124 3.00 -3.00 -3.60
CA CYS A 124 2.59 -1.89 -2.75
C CYS A 124 1.38 -1.18 -3.36
N ALA A 125 0.48 -0.67 -2.51
CA ALA A 125 -0.66 0.11 -2.97
C ALA A 125 -0.22 1.39 -3.70
N VAL A 126 0.80 2.05 -3.17
CA VAL A 126 1.41 3.26 -3.75
C VAL A 126 2.92 3.10 -3.71
N ARG A 127 3.61 3.59 -4.75
CA ARG A 127 5.08 3.62 -4.80
C ARG A 127 5.57 5.02 -5.15
N THR A 128 6.65 5.44 -4.48
CA THR A 128 7.27 6.75 -4.76
C THR A 128 7.89 6.85 -6.15
N GLY A 129 8.18 5.72 -6.79
CA GLY A 129 8.86 5.68 -8.09
C GLY A 129 10.33 6.10 -8.01
N SER A 130 11.00 5.98 -9.16
CA SER A 130 12.41 6.34 -9.30
C SER A 130 12.54 7.73 -9.90
N TRP A 131 13.24 8.62 -9.22
CA TRP A 131 13.50 9.99 -9.61
C TRP A 131 15.00 10.22 -9.70
N ASN A 132 15.40 11.38 -10.21
CA ASN A 132 16.80 11.78 -10.17
C ASN A 132 17.31 11.81 -8.71
N SER A 133 18.54 11.34 -8.48
CA SER A 133 19.12 11.22 -7.15
C SER A 133 19.25 12.54 -6.38
N SER A 134 19.26 13.67 -7.10
CA SER A 134 19.27 15.00 -6.49
C SER A 134 17.90 15.54 -6.12
N SER A 135 16.82 14.86 -6.51
CA SER A 135 15.46 15.22 -6.13
C SER A 135 15.16 14.81 -4.69
N SER A 136 14.29 15.55 -4.01
CA SER A 136 13.74 15.17 -2.72
C SER A 136 12.26 14.82 -2.87
N ILE A 137 11.83 13.77 -2.19
CA ILE A 137 10.43 13.33 -2.26
C ILE A 137 9.80 13.46 -0.88
N GLN A 138 8.65 14.08 -0.85
CA GLN A 138 7.78 14.15 0.32
C GLN A 138 6.44 13.53 -0.03
N VAL A 139 5.95 12.61 0.79
CA VAL A 139 4.63 12.00 0.66
C VAL A 139 3.79 12.46 1.84
N ASP A 140 2.73 13.20 1.56
CA ASP A 140 1.80 13.70 2.56
C ASP A 140 0.47 12.93 2.42
N ILE A 141 0.09 12.22 3.47
CA ILE A 141 -1.17 11.46 3.53
C ILE A 141 -2.14 12.28 4.37
N GLY A 142 -3.13 12.90 3.71
CA GLY A 142 -4.15 13.74 4.35
C GLY A 142 -5.20 12.97 5.13
N GLY A 143 -6.15 13.66 5.73
CA GLY A 143 -7.16 13.05 6.60
C GLY A 143 -8.06 12.02 5.93
N GLU A 144 -8.33 12.14 4.62
CA GLU A 144 -9.05 11.13 3.83
C GLU A 144 -8.09 10.16 3.11
N GLY A 145 -6.79 10.41 3.17
CA GLY A 145 -5.76 9.61 2.51
C GLY A 145 -5.56 8.27 3.19
N GLN A 146 -5.64 7.19 2.43
CA GLN A 146 -5.41 5.83 2.92
C GLN A 146 -4.58 5.05 1.91
N ILE A 147 -3.51 4.44 2.36
CA ILE A 147 -2.64 3.58 1.57
C ILE A 147 -2.66 2.19 2.21
N LEU A 148 -3.34 1.24 1.58
CA LEU A 148 -3.69 -0.04 2.19
C LEU A 148 -3.17 -1.21 1.36
N GLY A 149 -2.44 -2.12 1.98
CA GLY A 149 -2.10 -3.41 1.39
C GLY A 149 -3.33 -4.31 1.24
N ALA A 150 -3.33 -5.21 0.28
CA ALA A 150 -4.38 -6.20 0.08
C ALA A 150 -4.23 -7.38 1.05
N GLY A 151 -5.31 -7.88 1.57
CA GLY A 151 -5.34 -9.10 2.39
C GLY A 151 -5.12 -10.37 1.56
N GLY A 152 -4.39 -11.33 2.12
CA GLY A 152 -4.18 -12.64 1.52
C GLY A 152 -5.43 -13.50 1.53
N ASP A 153 -5.64 -14.31 0.52
CA ASP A 153 -6.76 -15.26 0.46
C ASP A 153 -6.54 -16.45 1.39
N GLY A 154 -7.60 -17.00 1.95
CA GLY A 154 -7.58 -18.20 2.75
C GLY A 154 -7.17 -19.44 1.95
N GLY A 155 -6.42 -20.35 2.58
CA GLY A 155 -5.99 -21.60 1.98
C GLY A 155 -7.15 -22.59 1.77
N GLN A 156 -7.09 -23.42 0.75
CA GLN A 156 -8.08 -24.45 0.50
C GLN A 156 -7.93 -25.59 1.52
N GLY A 157 -9.05 -26.12 2.01
CA GLY A 157 -9.08 -27.32 2.84
C GLY A 157 -8.62 -28.56 2.09
N GLY A 158 -7.99 -29.48 2.81
CA GLY A 158 -7.50 -30.75 2.28
C GLY A 158 -8.63 -31.64 1.78
N VAL A 159 -8.48 -32.22 0.59
CA VAL A 159 -9.44 -33.17 0.02
C VAL A 159 -9.22 -34.54 0.65
N CYS A 160 -10.26 -35.10 1.28
CA CYS A 160 -10.23 -36.44 1.90
C CYS A 160 -9.03 -36.60 2.87
N LEU A 161 -7.97 -37.29 2.40
CA LEU A 161 -6.72 -37.50 3.15
C LEU A 161 -5.63 -36.47 2.79
N GLY A 162 -5.98 -35.48 2.00
CA GLY A 162 -5.03 -34.44 1.59
C GLY A 162 -4.76 -33.42 2.68
N GLY A 163 -3.55 -32.84 2.66
CA GLY A 163 -3.21 -31.68 3.50
C GLY A 163 -3.95 -30.42 3.04
N GLY A 164 -4.20 -29.51 3.98
CA GLY A 164 -4.70 -28.18 3.68
C GLY A 164 -3.64 -27.34 2.96
N GLN A 165 -4.09 -26.41 2.14
CA GLN A 165 -3.20 -25.47 1.44
C GLN A 165 -2.84 -24.28 2.34
N PRO A 166 -1.65 -23.70 2.19
CA PRO A 166 -1.30 -22.49 2.92
C PRO A 166 -2.21 -21.31 2.51
N GLY A 167 -2.39 -20.38 3.43
CA GLY A 167 -3.02 -19.09 3.16
C GLY A 167 -2.14 -18.21 2.28
N GLY A 168 -2.77 -17.32 1.53
CA GLY A 168 -2.08 -16.31 0.72
C GLY A 168 -1.41 -15.25 1.58
N THR A 169 -0.35 -14.64 1.07
CA THR A 169 0.34 -13.53 1.75
C THR A 169 -0.41 -12.21 1.52
N GLY A 170 -0.41 -11.34 2.54
CA GLY A 170 -0.82 -9.95 2.40
C GLY A 170 0.21 -9.13 1.62
N THR A 171 -0.21 -8.00 1.06
CA THR A 171 0.68 -7.09 0.32
C THR A 171 1.02 -5.84 1.13
N SER A 172 1.86 -4.96 0.60
CA SER A 172 2.33 -3.79 1.34
C SER A 172 1.54 -2.52 1.01
N GLY A 173 1.54 -1.57 1.94
CA GLY A 173 0.95 -0.24 1.74
C GLY A 173 1.84 0.63 0.85
N LEU A 174 2.81 1.35 1.42
CA LEU A 174 3.69 2.29 0.73
C LEU A 174 5.04 1.66 0.38
N GLY A 175 5.41 1.75 -0.89
CA GLY A 175 6.73 1.36 -1.39
C GLY A 175 7.64 2.56 -1.63
N ILE A 176 8.85 2.51 -1.12
CA ILE A 176 9.88 3.56 -1.22
C ILE A 176 10.94 3.14 -2.23
N ASP A 177 10.91 3.75 -3.41
CA ASP A 177 11.84 3.51 -4.51
C ASP A 177 12.95 4.58 -4.65
N HIS A 178 12.95 5.58 -3.77
CA HIS A 178 13.91 6.68 -3.76
C HIS A 178 14.51 6.85 -2.36
N ASN A 179 15.81 7.18 -2.31
CA ASN A 179 16.49 7.36 -1.02
C ASN A 179 16.16 8.72 -0.39
N GLY A 180 16.01 8.78 0.94
CA GLY A 180 15.78 10.02 1.66
C GLY A 180 14.34 10.57 1.56
N VAL A 181 13.36 9.71 1.28
CA VAL A 181 11.95 10.11 1.23
C VAL A 181 11.47 10.55 2.62
N THR A 182 10.71 11.63 2.66
CA THR A 182 9.96 12.06 3.85
C THR A 182 8.49 11.66 3.70
N VAL A 183 7.95 10.95 4.69
CA VAL A 183 6.54 10.52 4.74
C VAL A 183 5.87 11.24 5.91
N ASN A 184 4.88 12.05 5.62
CA ASN A 184 4.06 12.74 6.61
C ASN A 184 2.67 12.11 6.63
N VAL A 185 2.35 11.40 7.70
CA VAL A 185 0.98 10.88 7.91
C VAL A 185 0.27 11.91 8.79
N LEU A 186 -0.57 12.70 8.18
CA LEU A 186 -1.34 13.76 8.85
C LEU A 186 -2.48 13.16 9.68
N SER A 187 -3.11 13.99 10.52
CA SER A 187 -4.25 13.53 11.32
C SER A 187 -5.35 12.94 10.43
N GLY A 188 -5.81 11.73 10.73
CA GLY A 188 -6.78 10.99 9.93
C GLY A 188 -6.19 10.18 8.77
N GLY A 189 -4.97 10.49 8.31
CA GLY A 189 -4.27 9.70 7.29
C GLY A 189 -3.92 8.28 7.76
N ILE A 190 -3.94 7.30 6.87
CA ILE A 190 -3.71 5.89 7.21
C ILE A 190 -2.72 5.25 6.23
N ILE A 191 -1.73 4.56 6.78
CA ILE A 191 -0.93 3.57 6.05
C ILE A 191 -1.10 2.22 6.75
N ARG A 192 -1.49 1.17 6.00
CA ARG A 192 -1.68 -0.16 6.57
C ARG A 192 -1.13 -1.24 5.67
N ALA A 193 -0.55 -2.28 6.29
CA ALA A 193 -0.22 -3.54 5.64
C ALA A 193 -1.50 -4.29 5.25
N GLY A 194 -1.41 -5.16 4.26
CA GLY A 194 -2.35 -6.26 4.11
C GLY A 194 -1.87 -7.45 4.92
N PHE A 195 -2.77 -8.20 5.48
CA PHE A 195 -2.47 -9.32 6.38
C PHE A 195 -2.70 -10.65 5.69
N GLY A 196 -2.02 -11.71 6.15
CA GLY A 196 -2.07 -13.03 5.55
C GLY A 196 -3.44 -13.69 5.67
N GLY A 197 -3.77 -14.58 4.76
CA GLY A 197 -4.93 -15.47 4.88
C GLY A 197 -4.62 -16.68 5.77
N GLY A 198 -5.61 -17.24 6.43
CA GLY A 198 -5.51 -18.46 7.21
C GLY A 198 -5.25 -19.70 6.34
N GLY A 199 -4.56 -20.69 6.88
CA GLY A 199 -4.34 -21.97 6.21
C GLY A 199 -5.58 -22.85 6.16
N GLY A 200 -5.72 -23.68 5.15
CA GLY A 200 -6.78 -24.69 5.07
C GLY A 200 -6.55 -25.85 6.05
N GLY A 201 -7.60 -26.41 6.59
CA GLY A 201 -7.56 -27.60 7.46
C GLY A 201 -7.21 -28.88 6.70
N GLY A 202 -6.54 -29.83 7.37
CA GLY A 202 -6.23 -31.13 6.80
C GLY A 202 -7.44 -32.08 6.81
N GLY A 203 -7.46 -33.01 5.87
CA GLY A 203 -8.45 -34.06 5.80
C GLY A 203 -8.25 -35.17 6.85
N GLY A 204 -9.31 -35.87 7.19
CA GLY A 204 -9.33 -36.93 8.18
C GLY A 204 -9.84 -38.27 7.66
N ARG A 205 -9.47 -39.33 8.34
CA ARG A 205 -9.90 -40.71 8.06
C ARG A 205 -10.16 -41.47 9.34
N GLN A 206 -11.18 -42.31 9.31
CA GLN A 206 -11.40 -43.30 10.33
C GLN A 206 -11.71 -44.65 9.65
N THR A 207 -11.02 -45.69 10.09
CA THR A 207 -11.30 -47.06 9.67
C THR A 207 -11.93 -47.82 10.86
N ASP A 208 -13.19 -48.22 10.70
CA ASP A 208 -13.91 -49.00 11.68
C ASP A 208 -14.60 -50.18 10.98
N LYS A 209 -14.40 -51.42 11.51
CA LYS A 209 -15.02 -52.66 11.04
C LYS A 209 -15.05 -52.82 9.50
N GLY A 210 -13.92 -52.47 8.84
CA GLY A 210 -13.77 -52.61 7.40
C GLY A 210 -14.39 -51.48 6.56
N SER A 211 -14.99 -50.49 7.17
CA SER A 211 -15.47 -49.28 6.47
C SER A 211 -14.43 -48.17 6.58
N ASP A 212 -13.97 -47.70 5.40
CA ASP A 212 -13.07 -46.56 5.26
C ASP A 212 -13.90 -45.28 5.12
N ARG A 213 -13.96 -44.48 6.18
CA ARG A 213 -14.67 -43.18 6.18
C ARG A 213 -13.67 -42.07 6.13
N ARG A 214 -13.93 -41.08 5.31
CA ARG A 214 -13.06 -39.94 5.07
C ARG A 214 -13.83 -38.64 5.17
N ALA A 215 -13.17 -37.58 5.62
CA ALA A 215 -13.70 -36.24 5.74
C ALA A 215 -12.67 -35.22 5.22
N SER A 216 -13.14 -34.17 4.59
CA SER A 216 -12.31 -33.10 4.03
C SER A 216 -12.11 -31.97 5.03
N GLY A 217 -11.00 -31.23 4.91
CA GLY A 217 -10.72 -30.07 5.74
C GLY A 217 -11.56 -28.85 5.39
N GLY A 218 -11.70 -27.93 6.31
CA GLY A 218 -12.30 -26.61 6.13
C GLY A 218 -11.37 -25.63 5.41
N GLY A 219 -11.92 -24.63 4.74
CA GLY A 219 -11.14 -23.54 4.12
C GLY A 219 -10.63 -22.54 5.17
N GLY A 220 -9.48 -21.92 4.93
CA GLY A 220 -8.94 -20.84 5.78
C GLY A 220 -9.70 -19.52 5.61
N GLY A 221 -9.64 -18.66 6.62
CA GLY A 221 -10.21 -17.31 6.55
C GLY A 221 -9.38 -16.34 5.71
N GLY A 222 -9.99 -15.34 5.14
CA GLY A 222 -9.28 -14.28 4.42
C GLY A 222 -8.61 -13.28 5.34
N GLY A 223 -7.44 -12.74 4.99
CA GLY A 223 -6.73 -11.71 5.73
C GLY A 223 -7.38 -10.33 5.58
N ALA A 224 -7.17 -9.47 6.58
CA ALA A 224 -7.60 -8.07 6.52
C ALA A 224 -6.77 -7.28 5.50
N GLY A 225 -7.37 -6.27 4.86
CA GLY A 225 -6.69 -5.43 3.88
C GLY A 225 -7.64 -4.81 2.86
N PHE A 226 -7.08 -4.12 1.87
CA PHE A 226 -7.87 -3.53 0.81
C PHE A 226 -7.24 -3.73 -0.58
N PRO A 227 -7.86 -4.54 -1.47
CA PRO A 227 -9.02 -5.38 -1.17
C PRO A 227 -8.72 -6.44 -0.10
N ALA A 228 -9.74 -6.84 0.63
CA ALA A 228 -9.59 -7.88 1.64
C ALA A 228 -9.41 -9.28 1.03
N GLY A 229 -8.85 -10.20 1.82
CA GLY A 229 -8.71 -11.59 1.46
C GLY A 229 -10.05 -12.31 1.33
N ASN A 230 -10.19 -13.18 0.35
CA ASN A 230 -11.34 -14.09 0.25
C ASN A 230 -11.15 -15.28 1.20
N GLY A 231 -12.25 -15.86 1.69
CA GLY A 231 -12.19 -17.13 2.40
C GLY A 231 -11.82 -18.28 1.45
N GLY A 232 -11.04 -19.23 1.98
CA GLY A 232 -10.64 -20.43 1.26
C GLY A 232 -11.81 -21.39 1.06
N GLN A 233 -11.78 -22.14 -0.03
CA GLN A 233 -12.76 -23.20 -0.29
C GLN A 233 -12.50 -24.42 0.62
N PRO A 234 -13.54 -25.16 1.01
CA PRO A 234 -13.34 -26.42 1.70
C PRO A 234 -12.73 -27.48 0.77
N GLY A 235 -12.13 -28.49 1.34
CA GLY A 235 -11.87 -29.71 0.62
C GLY A 235 -13.18 -30.39 0.24
N ASN A 236 -13.23 -31.01 -0.93
CA ASN A 236 -14.38 -31.74 -1.46
C ASN A 236 -14.00 -33.20 -1.81
N GLY A 237 -15.00 -34.01 -2.20
CA GLY A 237 -14.78 -35.41 -2.59
C GLY A 237 -15.01 -36.45 -1.49
N CYS A 238 -15.12 -36.02 -0.23
CA CYS A 238 -15.54 -36.85 0.91
C CYS A 238 -16.62 -36.08 1.69
N ALA A 239 -16.82 -36.35 2.99
CA ALA A 239 -17.66 -35.44 3.78
C ALA A 239 -17.04 -34.05 3.76
N ASN A 240 -17.72 -33.11 3.13
CA ASN A 240 -17.19 -31.78 2.86
C ASN A 240 -17.09 -30.95 4.13
N GLY A 241 -16.02 -30.18 4.24
CA GLY A 241 -15.92 -29.07 5.19
C GLY A 241 -16.76 -27.86 4.76
N SER A 242 -16.62 -26.77 5.47
CA SER A 242 -17.18 -25.46 5.09
C SER A 242 -16.08 -24.52 4.61
N SER A 243 -16.48 -23.55 3.79
CA SER A 243 -15.57 -22.46 3.40
C SER A 243 -15.21 -21.59 4.59
N GLY A 244 -14.02 -21.02 4.56
CA GLY A 244 -13.70 -19.88 5.42
C GLY A 244 -14.48 -18.64 4.98
N SER A 245 -14.59 -17.66 5.86
CA SER A 245 -15.16 -16.35 5.54
C SER A 245 -14.09 -15.42 4.94
N GLY A 246 -14.51 -14.48 4.12
CA GLY A 246 -13.62 -13.39 3.68
C GLY A 246 -13.33 -12.43 4.82
N GLY A 247 -12.15 -11.80 4.78
CA GLY A 247 -11.85 -10.66 5.64
C GLY A 247 -12.57 -9.38 5.21
N ASN A 248 -12.33 -8.32 5.92
CA ASN A 248 -12.66 -6.96 5.48
C ASN A 248 -11.43 -6.05 5.59
N GLU A 249 -11.60 -4.76 5.53
CA GLU A 249 -10.48 -3.81 5.55
C GLU A 249 -9.66 -3.88 6.87
N THR A 250 -10.30 -4.17 7.98
CA THR A 250 -9.72 -4.09 9.34
C THR A 250 -9.71 -5.40 10.10
N THR A 251 -10.57 -6.34 9.74
CA THR A 251 -10.73 -7.61 10.43
C THR A 251 -10.54 -8.79 9.49
N ALA A 252 -9.94 -9.82 10.03
CA ALA A 252 -9.77 -11.09 9.34
C ALA A 252 -11.09 -11.87 9.23
N GLY A 253 -11.12 -12.83 8.32
CA GLY A 253 -12.20 -13.82 8.22
C GLY A 253 -11.88 -15.07 9.04
N ASP A 254 -12.90 -15.74 9.50
CA ASP A 254 -12.80 -17.00 10.25
C ASP A 254 -12.51 -18.19 9.33
N GLY A 255 -11.83 -19.18 9.86
CA GLY A 255 -11.66 -20.47 9.19
C GLY A 255 -12.95 -21.28 9.16
N GLY A 256 -13.17 -22.01 8.09
CA GLY A 256 -14.30 -22.94 7.94
C GLY A 256 -14.11 -24.22 8.74
N GLY A 257 -15.20 -24.85 9.16
CA GLY A 257 -15.19 -26.13 9.86
C GLY A 257 -14.80 -27.30 8.95
N GLY A 258 -14.11 -28.29 9.50
CA GLY A 258 -13.85 -29.56 8.81
C GLY A 258 -15.11 -30.41 8.61
N GLY A 259 -15.12 -31.23 7.57
CA GLY A 259 -16.21 -32.18 7.28
C GLY A 259 -16.35 -33.25 8.36
N ASN A 260 -17.54 -33.79 8.50
CA ASN A 260 -17.86 -34.86 9.44
C ASN A 260 -18.58 -36.00 8.70
N ASN A 261 -17.99 -37.17 8.69
CA ASN A 261 -18.58 -38.38 8.07
C ASN A 261 -19.12 -39.38 9.09
N GLY A 262 -19.51 -38.91 10.26
CA GLY A 262 -19.93 -39.75 11.36
C GLY A 262 -18.81 -40.68 11.88
N ASN A 263 -19.07 -41.42 12.96
CA ASN A 263 -18.15 -42.43 13.51
C ASN A 263 -16.68 -41.96 13.58
N GLN A 264 -16.44 -40.72 14.02
CA GLN A 264 -15.09 -40.17 14.29
C GLN A 264 -14.19 -39.87 13.06
N ALA A 265 -14.71 -39.87 11.82
CA ALA A 265 -13.96 -39.34 10.69
C ALA A 265 -14.23 -37.84 10.56
N TYR A 266 -13.34 -37.03 11.10
CA TYR A 266 -13.44 -35.58 11.08
C TYR A 266 -12.28 -34.95 10.28
N GLY A 267 -12.60 -34.03 9.38
CA GLY A 267 -11.62 -33.09 8.84
C GLY A 267 -11.31 -32.00 9.88
N ALA A 268 -10.14 -31.39 9.77
CA ALA A 268 -9.77 -30.27 10.62
C ALA A 268 -10.33 -28.95 10.10
N SER A 269 -10.54 -28.01 10.99
CA SER A 269 -10.95 -26.64 10.61
C SER A 269 -9.83 -25.89 9.92
N GLY A 270 -10.16 -24.92 9.07
CA GLY A 270 -9.24 -23.90 8.58
C GLY A 270 -8.80 -22.96 9.69
N GLY A 271 -7.68 -22.28 9.49
CA GLY A 271 -7.20 -21.23 10.35
C GLY A 271 -7.88 -19.90 10.05
N GLU A 272 -7.89 -19.00 11.00
CA GLU A 272 -8.33 -17.60 10.85
C GLU A 272 -7.30 -16.81 10.03
N GLY A 273 -7.75 -15.80 9.28
CA GLY A 273 -6.87 -14.85 8.62
C GLY A 273 -6.14 -13.94 9.63
N GLY A 274 -5.14 -13.21 9.17
CA GLY A 274 -4.42 -12.21 9.96
C GLY A 274 -5.09 -10.84 9.94
N GLN A 275 -4.87 -10.07 10.99
CA GLN A 275 -5.26 -8.67 11.13
C GLN A 275 -4.21 -7.91 11.95
N PHE A 276 -4.37 -6.59 12.10
CA PHE A 276 -3.38 -5.82 12.86
C PHE A 276 -3.27 -6.32 14.30
N GLY A 277 -2.06 -6.72 14.66
CA GLY A 277 -1.74 -7.31 15.97
C GLY A 277 -1.91 -8.82 16.06
N GLU A 278 -2.47 -9.47 15.05
CA GLU A 278 -2.71 -10.90 15.01
C GLU A 278 -2.25 -11.51 13.68
N ALA A 279 -1.32 -12.46 13.75
CA ALA A 279 -0.86 -13.19 12.57
C ALA A 279 -1.92 -14.18 12.08
N ALA A 280 -1.89 -14.50 10.79
CA ALA A 280 -2.75 -15.53 10.24
C ALA A 280 -2.44 -16.90 10.83
N ASN A 281 -3.49 -17.63 11.21
CA ASN A 281 -3.40 -18.95 11.81
C ASN A 281 -3.26 -20.05 10.74
N GLY A 282 -2.47 -21.06 11.03
CA GLY A 282 -2.46 -22.29 10.27
C GLY A 282 -3.77 -23.08 10.43
N GLY A 283 -4.13 -23.84 9.43
CA GLY A 283 -5.24 -24.77 9.51
C GLY A 283 -4.95 -25.91 10.51
N GLY A 284 -5.98 -26.43 11.15
CA GLY A 284 -5.86 -27.58 12.03
C GLY A 284 -5.39 -28.83 11.30
N SER A 285 -4.77 -29.73 12.02
CA SER A 285 -4.38 -31.08 11.56
C SER A 285 -5.37 -32.12 12.03
N SER A 286 -5.70 -33.05 11.15
CA SER A 286 -6.40 -34.30 11.51
C SER A 286 -5.42 -35.43 11.21
N GLN A 287 -5.72 -36.35 10.30
CA GLN A 287 -4.71 -37.32 9.85
C GLN A 287 -3.76 -36.71 8.83
N ALA A 288 -4.26 -35.73 8.00
CA ALA A 288 -3.41 -34.92 7.18
C ALA A 288 -3.13 -33.56 7.85
N GLY A 289 -1.96 -32.99 7.58
CA GLY A 289 -1.56 -31.69 8.11
C GLY A 289 -2.41 -30.55 7.55
N GLY A 290 -2.66 -29.53 8.36
CA GLY A 290 -3.22 -28.28 7.87
C GLY A 290 -2.18 -27.43 7.12
N GLY A 291 -2.61 -26.50 6.30
CA GLY A 291 -1.78 -25.49 5.67
C GLY A 291 -1.32 -24.42 6.68
N SER A 292 -0.17 -23.82 6.44
CA SER A 292 0.28 -22.68 7.26
C SER A 292 -0.56 -21.43 6.97
N GLY A 293 -0.63 -20.52 7.94
CA GLY A 293 -1.11 -19.17 7.68
C GLY A 293 -0.17 -18.41 6.70
N GLY A 294 -0.72 -17.48 5.96
CA GLY A 294 0.02 -16.59 5.09
C GLY A 294 0.79 -15.53 5.87
N GLY A 295 1.88 -15.02 5.30
CA GLY A 295 2.63 -13.92 5.90
C GLY A 295 1.97 -12.57 5.64
N ASP A 296 2.27 -11.60 6.48
CA ASP A 296 1.80 -10.22 6.35
C ASP A 296 2.65 -9.42 5.36
N GLY A 297 2.05 -8.43 4.71
CA GLY A 297 2.75 -7.36 4.03
C GLY A 297 3.37 -6.36 5.03
N ALA A 298 3.82 -5.23 4.52
CA ALA A 298 4.34 -4.16 5.33
C ALA A 298 3.51 -2.88 5.15
N ALA A 299 3.41 -2.06 6.20
CA ALA A 299 2.87 -0.71 6.05
C ALA A 299 3.77 0.10 5.13
N ILE A 300 5.09 0.09 5.39
CA ILE A 300 6.09 0.76 4.55
C ILE A 300 7.18 -0.25 4.17
N ARG A 301 7.43 -0.38 2.88
CA ARG A 301 8.49 -1.21 2.32
C ARG A 301 9.45 -0.35 1.52
N ARG A 302 10.73 -0.59 1.60
CA ARG A 302 11.76 0.22 0.93
C ARG A 302 12.76 -0.65 0.17
N ASN A 303 13.45 -0.08 -0.78
CA ASN A 303 14.63 -0.72 -1.36
C ASN A 303 15.74 -0.83 -0.31
N SER A 304 16.51 -1.90 -0.39
CA SER A 304 17.61 -2.13 0.55
C SER A 304 18.60 -0.95 0.54
N GLY A 305 18.96 -0.48 1.73
CA GLY A 305 19.87 0.63 1.92
C GLY A 305 19.24 2.03 1.82
N PHE A 306 17.95 2.16 1.45
CA PHE A 306 17.28 3.45 1.40
C PHE A 306 16.82 3.89 2.80
N SER A 307 16.98 5.19 3.06
CA SER A 307 16.47 5.85 4.25
C SER A 307 15.09 6.44 4.02
N VAL A 308 14.29 6.49 5.06
CA VAL A 308 12.98 7.16 5.08
C VAL A 308 12.84 7.90 6.41
N THR A 309 12.31 9.13 6.33
CA THR A 309 11.92 9.90 7.51
C THR A 309 10.41 9.85 7.63
N ILE A 310 9.89 9.40 8.77
CA ILE A 310 8.45 9.25 9.00
C ILE A 310 8.01 10.23 10.10
N ASN A 311 7.13 11.15 9.75
CA ASN A 311 6.43 12.04 10.66
C ASN A 311 4.98 11.58 10.76
N ASN A 312 4.59 11.02 11.92
CA ASN A 312 3.29 10.40 12.08
C ASN A 312 2.40 11.15 13.08
N SER A 313 1.31 11.71 12.58
CA SER A 313 0.19 12.26 13.37
C SER A 313 -1.13 11.52 13.06
N GLY A 314 -1.10 10.51 12.20
CA GLY A 314 -2.22 9.66 11.80
C GLY A 314 -2.07 8.22 12.30
N THR A 315 -2.31 7.26 11.42
CA THR A 315 -2.26 5.83 11.77
C THR A 315 -1.35 5.05 10.83
N ILE A 316 -0.39 4.32 11.39
CA ILE A 316 0.44 3.36 10.65
C ILE A 316 0.30 1.98 11.32
N GLN A 317 -0.14 0.97 10.54
CA GLN A 317 -0.37 -0.40 11.03
C GLN A 317 0.37 -1.42 10.18
N GLY A 318 1.35 -2.10 10.75
CA GLY A 318 2.24 -3.06 10.11
C GLY A 318 3.71 -2.65 10.17
N ASP A 319 4.59 -3.50 9.63
CA ASP A 319 6.04 -3.24 9.59
C ASP A 319 6.34 -1.99 8.74
N GLN A 320 7.21 -1.12 9.27
CA GLN A 320 7.63 0.12 8.62
C GLN A 320 9.06 0.04 8.06
N ASN A 321 9.72 -1.10 8.19
CA ASN A 321 11.13 -1.28 7.84
C ASN A 321 11.38 -2.44 6.89
N ALA A 322 10.35 -3.06 6.34
CA ALA A 322 10.49 -4.14 5.39
C ALA A 322 11.30 -3.70 4.16
N THR A 323 12.05 -4.63 3.58
CA THR A 323 12.86 -4.38 2.38
C THR A 323 12.33 -5.16 1.18
N GLY A 324 12.79 -4.82 -0.03
CA GLY A 324 12.43 -5.50 -1.26
C GLY A 324 11.14 -4.97 -1.87
N VAL A 325 11.16 -3.76 -2.38
CA VAL A 325 10.12 -3.23 -3.28
C VAL A 325 10.38 -3.80 -4.66
N SER A 326 9.41 -4.45 -5.29
CA SER A 326 9.54 -5.09 -6.61
C SER A 326 8.64 -4.47 -7.68
#